data_814e458260ca53e1259aa62a6a320355
#
_entry.id   814e458260ca53e1259aa62a6a320355
#
_cell.length_a   1.000
_cell.length_b   1.000
_cell.length_c   1.000
_cell.angle_alpha   90.00
_cell.angle_beta   90.00
_cell.angle_gamma   90.00
#
_symmetry.space_group_name_H-M   'P 1'
#
loop_
_entity.id
_entity.type
_entity.pdbx_description
1 polymer ?
#
loop_
_entity_poly.entity_id
_entity_poly.type
_entity_poly.pdbx_seq_one_letter_code
_entity_poly.pdbx_strand_id
1 'polypeptide(L)'
;MPEHGRPPAAPDWPRLARSLAARLSDSRVAVEAPLGALSTYRVGGCARLLVEVGTAADLRCLAGFAAVERWNVLVVGNGSNLLVADSGFEGVALRLTSAFAAARIEGSSVTAGAAALLPVLARRCAAAGLGGLGWAVGVPGSVGGAVRMNAGGHGSDMREVLRWADIADFASGGQRRFALEELALGYRTSALQRHHVVVEVECQLRSSQREREEELIRQIVAWRRRHQPGGANTGSVFANPPGDSAGRLAEAAGCKGLRIGSAAVSTVHANFIQADLGGSASDVLALMTEVARRVRSHSGIRLRHETCLVGFDEPSLRDLGFDGPGDVGAGIGERNSGGQNQESMGLEQLRGRQL
;
A
#
# COMPACT_ATOMS: atom_id res chain seq x y z
N MET A 1 -31.07 4.99 -31.58
CA MET A 1 -30.14 4.06 -30.88
C MET A 1 -28.77 4.71 -30.95
N PRO A 2 -28.16 5.19 -29.84
CA PRO A 2 -26.78 5.67 -29.89
C PRO A 2 -25.86 4.45 -30.08
N GLU A 3 -25.00 4.53 -31.09
CA GLU A 3 -23.95 3.57 -31.38
C GLU A 3 -23.08 3.38 -30.12
N HIS A 4 -22.99 2.17 -29.62
CA HIS A 4 -22.09 1.79 -28.56
C HIS A 4 -20.66 1.99 -29.08
N GLY A 5 -20.04 3.08 -28.67
CA GLY A 5 -18.69 3.47 -29.08
C GLY A 5 -17.72 2.34 -28.89
N ARG A 6 -17.02 1.99 -29.98
CA ARG A 6 -15.85 1.10 -29.97
C ARG A 6 -14.88 1.57 -28.88
N PRO A 7 -14.40 0.68 -28.00
CA PRO A 7 -13.42 1.09 -27.01
C PRO A 7 -12.25 1.81 -27.70
N PRO A 8 -11.70 2.89 -27.14
CA PRO A 8 -10.61 3.60 -27.76
C PRO A 8 -9.47 2.62 -28.05
N ALA A 9 -8.86 2.75 -29.23
CA ALA A 9 -7.73 1.91 -29.61
C ALA A 9 -6.63 2.02 -28.53
N ALA A 10 -6.01 0.89 -28.20
CA ALA A 10 -4.91 0.89 -27.24
C ALA A 10 -3.83 1.88 -27.69
N PRO A 11 -3.24 2.66 -26.77
CA PRO A 11 -2.18 3.62 -27.10
C PRO A 11 -0.98 2.93 -27.76
N ASP A 12 -0.33 3.61 -28.71
CA ASP A 12 0.99 3.23 -29.18
C ASP A 12 2.02 3.54 -28.07
N TRP A 13 2.22 2.58 -27.18
CA TRP A 13 3.07 2.72 -25.98
C TRP A 13 4.52 3.13 -26.33
N PRO A 14 5.19 2.55 -27.35
CA PRO A 14 6.51 3.00 -27.76
C PRO A 14 6.55 4.46 -28.23
N ARG A 15 5.54 4.91 -28.97
CA ARG A 15 5.42 6.31 -29.41
C ARG A 15 5.19 7.24 -28.22
N LEU A 16 4.29 6.85 -27.30
CA LEU A 16 4.04 7.61 -26.09
C LEU A 16 5.29 7.72 -25.21
N ALA A 17 6.04 6.62 -25.04
CA ALA A 17 7.30 6.61 -24.30
C ALA A 17 8.31 7.61 -24.85
N ARG A 18 8.52 7.61 -26.19
CA ARG A 18 9.43 8.57 -26.84
C ARG A 18 8.95 10.01 -26.65
N SER A 19 7.64 10.26 -26.80
CA SER A 19 7.08 11.61 -26.62
C SER A 19 7.27 12.11 -25.19
N LEU A 20 7.08 11.25 -24.19
CA LEU A 20 7.31 11.60 -22.77
C LEU A 20 8.80 11.81 -22.48
N ALA A 21 9.66 10.90 -22.92
CA ALA A 21 11.11 11.03 -22.71
C ALA A 21 11.69 12.32 -23.30
N ALA A 22 11.12 12.84 -24.40
CA ALA A 22 11.53 14.11 -25.00
C ALA A 22 11.06 15.36 -24.23
N ARG A 23 10.09 15.21 -23.30
CA ARG A 23 9.47 16.34 -22.58
C ARG A 23 9.84 16.38 -21.11
N LEU A 24 10.23 15.24 -20.54
CA LEU A 24 10.60 15.13 -19.14
C LEU A 24 12.08 15.42 -18.97
N SER A 25 12.42 16.16 -17.92
CA SER A 25 13.79 16.67 -17.74
C SER A 25 14.69 15.69 -16.97
N ASP A 26 14.15 15.00 -15.97
CA ASP A 26 14.90 14.11 -15.06
C ASP A 26 14.07 12.88 -14.65
N SER A 27 13.23 12.41 -15.56
CA SER A 27 12.41 11.21 -15.35
C SER A 27 12.79 10.14 -16.35
N ARG A 28 12.70 8.88 -15.92
CA ARG A 28 12.95 7.72 -16.77
C ARG A 28 11.65 7.11 -17.23
N VAL A 29 11.58 6.78 -18.51
CA VAL A 29 10.41 6.13 -19.12
C VAL A 29 10.83 4.78 -19.67
N ALA A 30 10.13 3.72 -19.28
CA ALA A 30 10.40 2.37 -19.74
C ALA A 30 9.10 1.71 -20.25
N VAL A 31 9.18 1.05 -21.41
CA VAL A 31 8.11 0.25 -22.01
C VAL A 31 8.23 -1.19 -21.49
N GLU A 32 7.11 -1.87 -21.31
CA GLU A 32 7.06 -3.28 -20.83
C GLU A 32 7.93 -3.50 -19.58
N ALA A 33 7.81 -2.59 -18.62
CA ALA A 33 8.65 -2.61 -17.42
C ALA A 33 8.15 -3.68 -16.43
N PRO A 34 9.05 -4.50 -15.83
CA PRO A 34 8.69 -5.61 -14.96
C PRO A 34 8.11 -5.09 -13.63
N LEU A 35 6.81 -4.87 -13.59
CA LEU A 35 6.10 -4.28 -12.44
C LEU A 35 6.07 -5.22 -11.24
N GLY A 36 5.94 -6.53 -11.48
CA GLY A 36 6.00 -7.54 -10.42
C GLY A 36 7.29 -7.48 -9.61
N ALA A 37 8.43 -7.19 -10.26
CA ALA A 37 9.73 -7.04 -9.60
C ALA A 37 9.80 -5.84 -8.64
N LEU A 38 8.91 -4.85 -8.78
CA LEU A 38 8.79 -3.69 -7.90
C LEU A 38 7.90 -3.98 -6.68
N SER A 39 7.21 -5.13 -6.63
CA SER A 39 6.46 -5.56 -5.47
C SER A 39 7.32 -6.37 -4.51
N THR A 40 6.91 -6.44 -3.24
CA THR A 40 7.60 -7.31 -2.26
C THR A 40 7.27 -8.79 -2.46
N TYR A 41 6.22 -9.13 -3.20
CA TYR A 41 5.98 -10.50 -3.67
C TYR A 41 6.97 -10.96 -4.73
N ARG A 42 7.51 -10.04 -5.55
CA ARG A 42 8.43 -10.32 -6.66
C ARG A 42 7.86 -11.27 -7.72
N VAL A 43 6.53 -11.30 -7.85
CA VAL A 43 5.80 -12.03 -8.88
C VAL A 43 4.88 -11.09 -9.64
N GLY A 44 4.45 -11.49 -10.83
CA GLY A 44 3.55 -10.73 -11.70
C GLY A 44 4.25 -10.13 -12.91
N GLY A 45 3.44 -9.64 -13.85
CA GLY A 45 3.86 -9.17 -15.17
C GLY A 45 4.37 -7.73 -15.21
N CYS A 46 4.39 -7.18 -16.42
CA CYS A 46 4.91 -5.84 -16.73
C CYS A 46 3.80 -4.78 -16.72
N ALA A 47 4.16 -3.51 -16.50
CA ALA A 47 3.33 -2.37 -16.90
C ALA A 47 3.65 -2.02 -18.36
N ARG A 48 2.64 -1.58 -19.12
CA ARG A 48 2.87 -1.10 -20.49
C ARG A 48 3.83 0.07 -20.53
N LEU A 49 3.74 0.94 -19.54
CA LEU A 49 4.66 2.04 -19.34
C LEU A 49 4.99 2.21 -17.86
N LEU A 50 6.25 2.37 -17.52
CA LEU A 50 6.71 2.82 -16.20
C LEU A 50 7.38 4.16 -16.34
N VAL A 51 6.97 5.13 -15.52
CA VAL A 51 7.65 6.42 -15.40
C VAL A 51 8.19 6.58 -13.98
N GLU A 52 9.51 6.62 -13.86
CA GLU A 52 10.20 6.98 -12.62
C GLU A 52 10.38 8.49 -12.60
N VAL A 53 9.56 9.17 -11.79
CA VAL A 53 9.43 10.63 -11.79
C VAL A 53 10.54 11.26 -10.96
N GLY A 54 11.38 12.07 -11.60
CA GLY A 54 12.56 12.70 -10.99
C GLY A 54 12.31 14.08 -10.41
N THR A 55 11.36 14.86 -10.93
CA THR A 55 11.10 16.23 -10.48
C THR A 55 9.62 16.55 -10.32
N ALA A 56 9.33 17.57 -9.51
CA ALA A 56 7.96 18.10 -9.37
C ALA A 56 7.44 18.73 -10.68
N ALA A 57 8.33 19.27 -11.52
CA ALA A 57 7.97 19.80 -12.84
C ALA A 57 7.51 18.66 -13.76
N ASP A 58 8.25 17.55 -13.80
CA ASP A 58 7.90 16.38 -14.58
C ASP A 58 6.58 15.75 -14.07
N LEU A 59 6.37 15.71 -12.75
CA LEU A 59 5.12 15.20 -12.17
C LEU A 59 3.91 16.02 -12.66
N ARG A 60 4.00 17.35 -12.64
CA ARG A 60 2.94 18.23 -13.15
C ARG A 60 2.71 18.07 -14.65
N CYS A 61 3.79 17.95 -15.42
CA CYS A 61 3.72 17.68 -16.85
C CYS A 61 2.95 16.36 -17.11
N LEU A 62 3.30 15.29 -16.41
CA LEU A 62 2.65 13.98 -16.52
C LEU A 62 1.17 14.04 -16.10
N ALA A 63 0.84 14.76 -15.03
CA ALA A 63 -0.54 14.93 -14.59
C ALA A 63 -1.39 15.63 -15.65
N GLY A 64 -0.87 16.68 -16.29
CA GLY A 64 -1.54 17.35 -17.40
C GLY A 64 -1.80 16.44 -18.60
N PHE A 65 -0.80 15.62 -19.00
CA PHE A 65 -0.98 14.65 -20.07
C PHE A 65 -2.00 13.56 -19.71
N ALA A 66 -1.90 13.01 -18.50
CA ALA A 66 -2.79 11.95 -18.04
C ALA A 66 -4.24 12.38 -18.04
N ALA A 67 -4.52 13.64 -17.64
CA ALA A 67 -5.86 14.23 -17.62
C ALA A 67 -6.47 14.34 -19.04
N VAL A 68 -5.67 14.73 -20.03
CA VAL A 68 -6.12 14.85 -21.43
C VAL A 68 -6.33 13.48 -22.06
N GLU A 69 -5.35 12.59 -21.91
CA GLU A 69 -5.34 11.27 -22.55
C GLU A 69 -6.13 10.20 -21.76
N ARG A 70 -6.62 10.54 -20.54
CA ARG A 70 -7.38 9.66 -19.65
C ARG A 70 -6.64 8.34 -19.36
N TRP A 71 -5.38 8.46 -18.98
CA TRP A 71 -4.56 7.28 -18.71
C TRP A 71 -5.13 6.45 -17.55
N ASN A 72 -5.02 5.14 -17.69
CA ASN A 72 -5.13 4.25 -16.54
C ASN A 72 -3.81 4.33 -15.76
N VAL A 73 -3.85 4.93 -14.56
CA VAL A 73 -2.66 5.23 -13.76
C VAL A 73 -2.58 4.30 -12.56
N LEU A 74 -1.39 3.78 -12.31
CA LEU A 74 -1.04 3.04 -11.10
C LEU A 74 0.13 3.73 -10.39
N VAL A 75 -0.07 4.16 -9.15
CA VAL A 75 1.03 4.69 -8.33
C VAL A 75 1.71 3.56 -7.58
N VAL A 76 3.01 3.38 -7.81
CA VAL A 76 3.83 2.36 -7.16
C VAL A 76 4.76 3.04 -6.15
N GLY A 77 4.49 2.83 -4.86
CA GLY A 77 5.40 3.24 -3.79
C GLY A 77 6.55 2.23 -3.62
N ASN A 78 6.67 1.66 -2.42
CA ASN A 78 7.65 0.59 -2.14
C ASN A 78 7.15 -0.82 -2.53
N GLY A 79 5.98 -0.95 -3.16
CA GLY A 79 5.41 -2.24 -3.60
C GLY A 79 5.04 -3.21 -2.47
N SER A 80 5.00 -2.73 -1.22
CA SER A 80 4.83 -3.57 -0.02
C SER A 80 3.39 -4.00 0.26
N ASN A 81 2.43 -3.56 -0.56
CA ASN A 81 1.02 -3.97 -0.48
C ASN A 81 0.44 -4.20 -1.89
N LEU A 82 1.25 -4.72 -2.82
CA LEU A 82 0.88 -4.84 -4.22
C LEU A 82 1.04 -6.28 -4.71
N LEU A 83 -0.01 -6.83 -5.32
CA LEU A 83 0.03 -8.04 -6.13
C LEU A 83 -0.37 -7.69 -7.55
N VAL A 84 0.54 -7.89 -8.51
CA VAL A 84 0.33 -7.62 -9.94
C VAL A 84 0.02 -8.92 -10.64
N ALA A 85 -1.03 -8.97 -11.46
CA ALA A 85 -1.37 -10.14 -12.26
C ALA A 85 -0.20 -10.54 -13.19
N ASP A 86 -0.12 -11.80 -13.54
CA ASP A 86 0.92 -12.30 -14.45
C ASP A 86 0.80 -11.70 -15.86
N SER A 87 -0.43 -11.30 -16.26
CA SER A 87 -0.70 -10.52 -17.48
C SER A 87 -0.20 -9.07 -17.43
N GLY A 88 0.15 -8.57 -16.25
CA GLY A 88 0.65 -7.22 -16.04
C GLY A 88 -0.44 -6.16 -15.83
N PHE A 89 -0.13 -4.92 -16.19
CA PHE A 89 -0.99 -3.75 -16.02
C PHE A 89 -1.11 -2.97 -17.33
N GLU A 90 -2.32 -2.85 -17.85
CA GLU A 90 -2.65 -2.08 -19.05
C GLU A 90 -2.77 -0.58 -18.73
N GLY A 91 -1.62 0.09 -18.60
CA GLY A 91 -1.59 1.51 -18.26
C GLY A 91 -0.21 2.04 -17.94
N VAL A 92 -0.19 3.21 -17.32
CA VAL A 92 1.01 3.93 -16.92
C VAL A 92 1.24 3.74 -15.42
N ALA A 93 2.30 3.03 -15.06
CA ALA A 93 2.77 2.94 -13.69
C ALA A 93 3.68 4.15 -13.38
N LEU A 94 3.44 4.81 -12.26
CA LEU A 94 4.21 5.96 -11.78
C LEU A 94 4.94 5.60 -10.50
N ARG A 95 6.23 5.88 -10.45
CA ARG A 95 7.06 5.73 -9.27
C ARG A 95 7.80 7.03 -8.98
N LEU A 96 7.58 7.60 -7.81
CA LEU A 96 8.34 8.77 -7.35
C LEU A 96 9.76 8.32 -6.93
N THR A 97 10.79 9.01 -7.43
CA THR A 97 12.20 8.69 -7.11
C THR A 97 12.63 9.27 -5.76
N SER A 98 13.91 9.11 -5.43
CA SER A 98 14.54 9.65 -4.22
C SER A 98 14.44 11.18 -4.11
N ALA A 99 14.22 11.90 -5.20
CA ALA A 99 13.96 13.34 -5.18
C ALA A 99 12.73 13.71 -4.33
N PHE A 100 11.76 12.79 -4.22
CA PHE A 100 10.56 12.92 -3.39
C PHE A 100 10.70 12.20 -2.02
N ALA A 101 11.92 11.89 -1.58
CA ALA A 101 12.18 11.20 -0.31
C ALA A 101 12.74 12.12 0.79
N ALA A 102 12.89 13.41 0.51
CA ALA A 102 13.37 14.37 1.48
C ALA A 102 12.44 14.43 2.70
N ALA A 103 13.03 14.59 3.89
CA ALA A 103 12.26 14.84 5.11
C ALA A 103 12.95 15.92 5.95
N ARG A 104 12.17 16.86 6.50
CA ARG A 104 12.60 17.94 7.38
C ARG A 104 11.88 17.81 8.71
N ILE A 105 12.60 18.10 9.78
CA ILE A 105 12.09 18.13 11.15
C ILE A 105 12.28 19.53 11.67
N GLU A 106 11.18 20.19 12.03
CA GLU A 106 11.17 21.56 12.55
C GLU A 106 10.34 21.59 13.85
N GLY A 107 11.04 21.55 14.98
CA GLY A 107 10.39 21.33 16.28
C GLY A 107 9.65 19.97 16.30
N SER A 108 8.35 20.00 16.47
CA SER A 108 7.48 18.81 16.44
C SER A 108 6.76 18.59 15.11
N SER A 109 6.95 19.48 14.12
CA SER A 109 6.45 19.31 12.76
C SER A 109 7.47 18.52 11.91
N VAL A 110 6.98 17.57 11.13
CA VAL A 110 7.77 16.72 10.24
C VAL A 110 7.16 16.75 8.85
N THR A 111 7.83 17.42 7.92
CA THR A 111 7.47 17.39 6.49
C THR A 111 8.25 16.27 5.81
N ALA A 112 7.56 15.42 5.04
CA ALA A 112 8.18 14.29 4.35
C ALA A 112 7.60 14.11 2.95
N GLY A 113 8.49 13.92 1.98
CA GLY A 113 8.10 13.53 0.62
C GLY A 113 7.55 12.10 0.58
N ALA A 114 6.64 11.87 -0.35
CA ALA A 114 5.88 10.63 -0.44
C ALA A 114 6.73 9.37 -0.71
N ALA A 115 7.92 9.52 -1.31
CA ALA A 115 8.85 8.41 -1.54
C ALA A 115 9.73 8.10 -0.32
N ALA A 116 9.68 8.90 0.77
CA ALA A 116 10.40 8.60 1.99
C ALA A 116 9.94 7.26 2.59
N LEU A 117 10.90 6.44 3.01
CA LEU A 117 10.61 5.14 3.62
C LEU A 117 10.18 5.32 5.08
N LEU A 118 9.02 4.78 5.45
CA LEU A 118 8.47 4.85 6.79
C LEU A 118 9.44 4.40 7.89
N PRO A 119 10.13 3.23 7.76
CA PRO A 119 11.08 2.80 8.78
C PRO A 119 12.26 3.76 8.97
N VAL A 120 12.66 4.45 7.91
CA VAL A 120 13.75 5.45 7.97
C VAL A 120 13.24 6.71 8.67
N LEU A 121 12.06 7.19 8.28
CA LEU A 121 11.43 8.38 8.89
C LEU A 121 11.18 8.16 10.38
N ALA A 122 10.65 7.00 10.78
CA ALA A 122 10.40 6.64 12.18
C ALA A 122 11.70 6.72 13.03
N ARG A 123 12.82 6.16 12.53
CA ARG A 123 14.11 6.22 13.23
C ARG A 123 14.66 7.64 13.32
N ARG A 124 14.51 8.45 12.27
CA ARG A 124 14.95 9.85 12.29
C ARG A 124 14.16 10.67 13.32
N CYS A 125 12.84 10.46 13.40
CA CYS A 125 11.99 11.13 14.40
C CYS A 125 12.37 10.69 15.83
N ALA A 126 12.55 9.39 16.07
CA ALA A 126 12.99 8.88 17.35
C ALA A 126 14.35 9.47 17.78
N ALA A 127 15.33 9.51 16.87
CA ALA A 127 16.65 10.11 17.13
C ALA A 127 16.57 11.62 17.42
N ALA A 128 15.53 12.32 16.94
CA ALA A 128 15.24 13.70 17.25
C ALA A 128 14.41 13.89 18.54
N GLY A 129 14.13 12.82 19.29
CA GLY A 129 13.31 12.88 20.51
C GLY A 129 11.83 13.16 20.23
N LEU A 130 11.31 12.69 19.09
CA LEU A 130 9.92 12.85 18.69
C LEU A 130 9.18 11.52 18.72
N GLY A 131 8.07 11.48 19.48
CA GLY A 131 7.18 10.33 19.61
C GLY A 131 5.91 10.46 18.77
N GLY A 132 5.29 9.31 18.47
CA GLY A 132 4.05 9.18 17.69
C GLY A 132 4.24 8.45 16.37
N LEU A 133 5.46 8.31 15.86
CA LEU A 133 5.73 7.61 14.60
C LEU A 133 6.52 6.29 14.79
N GLY A 134 6.78 5.86 16.02
CA GLY A 134 7.56 4.64 16.31
C GLY A 134 6.97 3.37 15.67
N TRP A 135 5.65 3.25 15.60
CA TRP A 135 4.95 2.14 14.95
C TRP A 135 5.35 1.94 13.48
N ALA A 136 5.68 3.04 12.79
CA ALA A 136 5.96 3.04 11.36
C ALA A 136 7.26 2.30 11.00
N VAL A 137 8.15 2.04 11.98
CA VAL A 137 9.33 1.16 11.79
C VAL A 137 8.93 -0.24 11.35
N GLY A 138 7.74 -0.66 11.75
CA GLY A 138 7.14 -1.93 11.40
C GLY A 138 6.54 -2.01 10.00
N VAL A 139 6.39 -0.92 9.25
CA VAL A 139 5.70 -0.90 7.95
C VAL A 139 6.72 -0.70 6.83
N PRO A 140 6.96 -1.70 5.96
CA PRO A 140 7.98 -1.63 4.91
C PRO A 140 7.55 -0.78 3.70
N GLY A 141 6.74 0.26 3.91
CA GLY A 141 6.16 1.11 2.88
C GLY A 141 6.81 2.49 2.77
N SER A 142 6.34 3.26 1.79
CA SER A 142 6.62 4.69 1.65
C SER A 142 5.55 5.54 2.35
N VAL A 143 5.89 6.79 2.65
CA VAL A 143 4.97 7.77 3.25
C VAL A 143 3.71 7.93 2.41
N GLY A 144 3.82 8.07 1.08
CA GLY A 144 2.66 8.19 0.20
C GLY A 144 1.74 6.98 0.24
N GLY A 145 2.32 5.76 0.24
CA GLY A 145 1.56 4.52 0.40
C GLY A 145 0.88 4.41 1.76
N ALA A 146 1.53 4.93 2.82
CA ALA A 146 0.97 4.95 4.16
C ALA A 146 -0.24 5.87 4.27
N VAL A 147 -0.21 7.05 3.67
CA VAL A 147 -1.38 7.95 3.60
C VAL A 147 -2.52 7.30 2.83
N ARG A 148 -2.21 6.72 1.64
CA ARG A 148 -3.19 6.02 0.81
C ARG A 148 -3.98 4.97 1.58
N MET A 149 -3.29 4.18 2.41
CA MET A 149 -3.86 3.04 3.12
C MET A 149 -4.20 3.34 4.58
N ASN A 150 -4.04 4.57 5.06
CA ASN A 150 -4.01 4.86 6.49
C ASN A 150 -3.21 3.77 7.22
N ALA A 151 -1.95 3.56 6.81
CA ALA A 151 -1.14 2.49 7.36
C ALA A 151 -0.98 2.65 8.86
N GLY A 152 -0.99 1.55 9.57
CA GLY A 152 -0.84 1.54 11.02
C GLY A 152 -0.45 0.16 11.56
N GLY A 153 -0.07 0.15 12.81
CA GLY A 153 0.31 -1.04 13.57
C GLY A 153 0.68 -0.66 14.99
N HIS A 154 0.74 -1.64 15.88
CA HIS A 154 1.15 -1.42 17.29
C HIS A 154 0.33 -0.33 18.00
N GLY A 155 -0.98 -0.26 17.69
CA GLY A 155 -1.94 0.63 18.36
C GLY A 155 -1.96 2.07 17.86
N SER A 156 -1.38 2.38 16.68
CA SER A 156 -1.39 3.71 16.07
C SER A 156 -1.41 3.62 14.55
N ASP A 157 -1.73 4.72 13.87
CA ASP A 157 -1.77 4.81 12.40
C ASP A 157 -1.42 6.22 11.89
N MET A 158 -1.46 6.42 10.57
CA MET A 158 -1.16 7.71 9.94
C MET A 158 -2.09 8.82 10.36
N ARG A 159 -3.37 8.53 10.59
CA ARG A 159 -4.39 9.52 10.99
C ARG A 159 -4.02 10.26 12.28
N GLU A 160 -3.38 9.58 13.23
CA GLU A 160 -3.04 10.17 14.51
C GLU A 160 -1.97 11.28 14.42
N VAL A 161 -1.15 11.24 13.37
CA VAL A 161 -0.02 12.16 13.22
C VAL A 161 -0.12 13.09 12.02
N LEU A 162 -0.87 12.70 10.97
CA LEU A 162 -0.98 13.46 9.73
C LEU A 162 -1.76 14.77 9.93
N ARG A 163 -1.29 15.85 9.30
CA ARG A 163 -1.95 17.16 9.26
C ARG A 163 -2.53 17.45 7.89
N TRP A 164 -1.74 17.28 6.87
CA TRP A 164 -2.14 17.48 5.49
C TRP A 164 -1.30 16.64 4.54
N ALA A 165 -1.79 16.50 3.31
CA ALA A 165 -1.05 15.91 2.20
C ALA A 165 -1.22 16.75 0.94
N ASP A 166 -0.13 17.03 0.22
CA ASP A 166 -0.17 17.59 -1.13
C ASP A 166 -0.37 16.47 -2.13
N ILE A 167 -1.41 16.61 -2.96
CA ILE A 167 -1.88 15.59 -3.89
C ILE A 167 -1.85 16.13 -5.32
N ALA A 168 -1.14 15.46 -6.21
CA ALA A 168 -1.28 15.64 -7.64
C ALA A 168 -2.43 14.75 -8.15
N ASP A 169 -3.37 15.34 -8.88
CA ASP A 169 -4.53 14.66 -9.43
C ASP A 169 -4.35 14.44 -10.94
N PHE A 170 -4.19 13.21 -11.32
CA PHE A 170 -3.98 12.78 -12.70
C PHE A 170 -5.27 12.70 -13.53
N ALA A 171 -6.43 12.88 -12.92
CA ALA A 171 -7.69 13.01 -13.64
C ALA A 171 -7.98 14.45 -14.06
N SER A 172 -7.60 15.44 -13.23
CA SER A 172 -7.81 16.88 -13.52
C SER A 172 -6.55 17.59 -14.02
N GLY A 173 -5.36 17.00 -13.83
CA GLY A 173 -4.06 17.62 -14.12
C GLY A 173 -3.62 18.63 -13.06
N GLY A 174 -4.40 18.80 -11.98
CA GLY A 174 -4.12 19.76 -10.91
C GLY A 174 -3.29 19.19 -9.76
N GLN A 175 -2.88 20.06 -8.86
CA GLN A 175 -2.26 19.70 -7.59
C GLN A 175 -2.81 20.60 -6.49
N ARG A 176 -3.21 20.01 -5.35
CA ARG A 176 -3.66 20.78 -4.19
C ARG A 176 -3.37 20.07 -2.89
N ARG A 177 -3.44 20.84 -1.81
CA ARG A 177 -3.36 20.34 -0.45
C ARG A 177 -4.73 19.84 0.00
N PHE A 178 -4.71 18.66 0.62
CA PHE A 178 -5.83 18.06 1.33
C PHE A 178 -5.56 18.15 2.83
N ALA A 179 -6.50 18.71 3.58
CA ALA A 179 -6.49 18.63 5.04
C ALA A 179 -6.79 17.20 5.50
N LEU A 180 -6.49 16.89 6.77
CA LEU A 180 -6.72 15.57 7.34
C LEU A 180 -8.17 15.10 7.15
N GLU A 181 -9.12 15.98 7.35
CA GLU A 181 -10.57 15.71 7.28
C GLU A 181 -10.98 15.30 5.85
N GLU A 182 -10.41 15.94 4.82
CA GLU A 182 -10.68 15.65 3.42
C GLU A 182 -10.16 14.27 2.98
N LEU A 183 -9.11 13.78 3.66
CA LEU A 183 -8.53 12.46 3.39
C LEU A 183 -9.41 11.32 3.92
N ALA A 184 -10.36 11.60 4.81
CA ALA A 184 -11.32 10.65 5.40
C ALA A 184 -10.67 9.31 5.78
N LEU A 185 -9.56 9.38 6.51
CA LEU A 185 -8.76 8.21 6.88
C LEU A 185 -9.55 7.28 7.81
N GLY A 186 -9.76 6.06 7.38
CA GLY A 186 -10.38 4.97 8.14
C GLY A 186 -9.45 3.77 8.28
N TYR A 187 -9.94 2.67 8.86
CA TYR A 187 -9.16 1.44 9.00
C TYR A 187 -8.79 0.86 7.63
N ARG A 188 -7.53 1.00 7.25
CA ARG A 188 -6.98 0.59 5.93
C ARG A 188 -7.67 1.26 4.74
N THR A 189 -8.16 2.49 4.90
CA THR A 189 -8.85 3.24 3.85
C THR A 189 -8.52 4.72 3.88
N SER A 190 -8.69 5.38 2.73
CA SER A 190 -8.68 6.85 2.58
C SER A 190 -9.64 7.25 1.45
N ALA A 191 -9.97 8.54 1.37
CA ALA A 191 -10.73 9.11 0.24
C ALA A 191 -9.90 9.24 -1.05
N LEU A 192 -8.61 8.93 -1.02
CA LEU A 192 -7.75 9.04 -2.20
C LEU A 192 -8.20 8.06 -3.29
N GLN A 193 -8.26 8.55 -4.52
CA GLN A 193 -8.60 7.78 -5.71
C GLN A 193 -7.33 7.23 -6.41
N ARG A 194 -7.47 6.33 -7.39
CA ARG A 194 -6.34 5.75 -8.12
C ARG A 194 -5.48 6.79 -8.83
N HIS A 195 -6.10 7.86 -9.32
CA HIS A 195 -5.44 8.95 -10.02
C HIS A 195 -4.80 9.98 -9.08
N HIS A 196 -4.93 9.83 -7.76
CA HIS A 196 -4.30 10.70 -6.77
C HIS A 196 -2.89 10.22 -6.44
N VAL A 197 -1.91 11.09 -6.62
CA VAL A 197 -0.50 10.86 -6.27
C VAL A 197 -0.15 11.74 -5.08
N VAL A 198 0.13 11.14 -3.93
CA VAL A 198 0.67 11.87 -2.77
C VAL A 198 2.07 12.35 -3.13
N VAL A 199 2.37 13.63 -2.90
CA VAL A 199 3.65 14.26 -3.23
C VAL A 199 4.46 14.53 -1.96
N GLU A 200 3.85 15.18 -0.99
CA GLU A 200 4.45 15.57 0.28
C GLU A 200 3.39 15.55 1.37
N VAL A 201 3.79 15.35 2.61
CA VAL A 201 2.91 15.37 3.78
C VAL A 201 3.53 16.15 4.93
N GLU A 202 2.69 16.65 5.83
CA GLU A 202 3.11 17.12 7.15
C GLU A 202 2.50 16.25 8.23
N CYS A 203 3.35 15.84 9.16
CA CYS A 203 2.96 15.15 10.39
C CYS A 203 3.26 16.03 11.59
N GLN A 204 2.34 16.06 12.56
CA GLN A 204 2.57 16.69 13.86
C GLN A 204 2.87 15.61 14.87
N LEU A 205 4.08 15.62 15.43
CA LEU A 205 4.53 14.70 16.44
C LEU A 205 4.53 15.35 17.82
N ARG A 206 4.78 14.57 18.85
CA ARG A 206 4.93 15.06 20.23
C ARG A 206 6.39 14.99 20.66
N SER A 207 6.83 15.93 21.52
CA SER A 207 8.13 15.82 22.17
C SER A 207 8.17 14.57 23.04
N SER A 208 9.30 13.87 23.03
CA SER A 208 9.55 12.65 23.78
C SER A 208 11.04 12.55 24.14
N GLN A 209 11.42 11.50 24.86
CA GLN A 209 12.81 11.17 25.12
C GLN A 209 13.32 10.24 24.02
N ARG A 210 14.48 10.55 23.46
CA ARG A 210 15.13 9.76 22.40
C ARG A 210 15.26 8.29 22.79
N GLU A 211 15.78 8.04 23.99
CA GLU A 211 16.05 6.69 24.49
C GLU A 211 14.76 5.85 24.55
N ARG A 212 13.65 6.48 24.96
CA ARG A 212 12.32 5.85 25.01
C ARG A 212 11.82 5.47 23.61
N GLU A 213 11.94 6.37 22.66
CA GLU A 213 11.45 6.12 21.29
C GLU A 213 12.33 5.09 20.56
N GLU A 214 13.66 5.13 20.77
CA GLU A 214 14.57 4.12 20.23
C GLU A 214 14.32 2.73 20.84
N GLU A 215 14.00 2.66 22.14
CA GLU A 215 13.62 1.41 22.81
C GLU A 215 12.31 0.85 22.24
N LEU A 216 11.29 1.69 22.08
CA LEU A 216 10.03 1.29 21.43
C LEU A 216 10.27 0.69 20.03
N ILE A 217 11.12 1.34 19.23
CA ILE A 217 11.51 0.83 17.90
C ILE A 217 12.20 -0.54 18.01
N ARG A 218 13.12 -0.73 18.96
CA ARG A 218 13.79 -2.02 19.17
C ARG A 218 12.77 -3.12 19.53
N GLN A 219 11.82 -2.83 20.41
CA GLN A 219 10.77 -3.76 20.81
C GLN A 219 9.88 -4.15 19.63
N ILE A 220 9.43 -3.19 18.83
CA ILE A 220 8.61 -3.45 17.63
C ILE A 220 9.37 -4.33 16.63
N VAL A 221 10.63 -4.03 16.36
CA VAL A 221 11.45 -4.82 15.42
C VAL A 221 11.67 -6.23 15.95
N ALA A 222 11.96 -6.39 17.26
CA ALA A 222 12.12 -7.70 17.88
C ALA A 222 10.84 -8.53 17.87
N TRP A 223 9.68 -7.88 18.15
CA TRP A 223 8.36 -8.53 18.08
C TRP A 223 8.07 -9.04 16.65
N ARG A 224 8.28 -8.20 15.63
CA ARG A 224 8.05 -8.59 14.23
C ARG A 224 8.90 -9.77 13.80
N ARG A 225 10.18 -9.79 14.15
CA ARG A 225 11.08 -10.91 13.82
C ARG A 225 10.61 -12.24 14.40
N ARG A 226 9.91 -12.23 15.53
CA ARG A 226 9.39 -13.44 16.18
C ARG A 226 8.03 -13.88 15.63
N HIS A 227 7.18 -12.93 15.19
CA HIS A 227 5.76 -13.19 14.91
C HIS A 227 5.39 -13.05 13.43
N GLN A 228 6.25 -12.52 12.59
CA GLN A 228 5.96 -12.33 11.17
C GLN A 228 7.01 -13.02 10.30
N PRO A 229 6.60 -13.67 9.19
CA PRO A 229 7.53 -14.33 8.30
C PRO A 229 8.36 -13.32 7.51
N GLY A 230 9.58 -13.71 7.14
CA GLY A 230 10.37 -13.07 6.11
C GLY A 230 9.93 -13.50 4.70
N GLY A 231 10.81 -13.28 3.73
CA GLY A 231 10.61 -13.71 2.33
C GLY A 231 9.67 -12.81 1.53
N ALA A 232 9.26 -13.30 0.37
CA ALA A 232 8.44 -12.55 -0.58
C ALA A 232 6.96 -12.56 -0.17
N ASN A 233 6.50 -11.48 0.45
CA ASN A 233 5.11 -11.28 0.89
C ASN A 233 4.78 -9.79 0.98
N THR A 234 3.51 -9.43 1.13
CA THR A 234 3.03 -8.05 1.27
C THR A 234 2.49 -7.72 2.66
N GLY A 235 2.90 -8.46 3.68
CA GLY A 235 2.32 -8.33 5.02
C GLY A 235 1.02 -9.11 5.16
N SER A 236 0.12 -8.59 6.02
CA SER A 236 -1.22 -9.16 6.20
C SER A 236 -2.03 -9.08 4.91
N VAL A 237 -2.54 -10.22 4.46
CA VAL A 237 -3.33 -10.31 3.22
C VAL A 237 -4.76 -9.85 3.44
N PHE A 238 -5.33 -10.13 4.62
CA PHE A 238 -6.70 -9.78 4.96
C PHE A 238 -6.77 -8.80 6.14
N ALA A 239 -7.75 -7.89 6.07
CA ALA A 239 -8.09 -7.01 7.17
C ALA A 239 -8.71 -7.81 8.32
N ASN A 240 -8.45 -7.38 9.55
CA ASN A 240 -9.10 -7.97 10.70
C ASN A 240 -10.60 -7.61 10.71
N PRO A 241 -11.50 -8.59 10.82
CA PRO A 241 -12.92 -8.32 11.00
C PRO A 241 -13.21 -7.77 12.41
N PRO A 242 -14.36 -7.11 12.63
CA PRO A 242 -14.74 -6.64 13.95
C PRO A 242 -14.73 -7.79 14.99
N GLY A 243 -14.06 -7.57 16.11
CA GLY A 243 -14.02 -8.51 17.23
C GLY A 243 -13.10 -9.72 17.07
N ASP A 244 -12.38 -9.85 15.93
CA ASP A 244 -11.49 -10.99 15.71
C ASP A 244 -10.28 -10.61 14.83
N SER A 245 -9.34 -11.53 14.65
CA SER A 245 -8.21 -11.36 13.73
C SER A 245 -8.26 -12.34 12.56
N ALA A 246 -7.97 -11.83 11.35
CA ALA A 246 -7.92 -12.67 10.16
C ALA A 246 -6.90 -13.82 10.29
N GLY A 247 -5.78 -13.58 10.99
CA GLY A 247 -4.76 -14.60 11.24
C GLY A 247 -5.28 -15.74 12.10
N ARG A 248 -6.00 -15.44 13.21
CA ARG A 248 -6.60 -16.45 14.06
C ARG A 248 -7.67 -17.26 13.32
N LEU A 249 -8.53 -16.57 12.56
CA LEU A 249 -9.57 -17.23 11.76
C LEU A 249 -8.98 -18.16 10.69
N ALA A 250 -7.95 -17.73 9.98
CA ALA A 250 -7.27 -18.54 8.99
C ALA A 250 -6.55 -19.76 9.63
N GLU A 251 -5.96 -19.59 10.81
CA GLU A 251 -5.36 -20.69 11.56
C GLU A 251 -6.41 -21.70 12.03
N ALA A 252 -7.52 -21.23 12.59
CA ALA A 252 -8.64 -22.07 13.01
C ALA A 252 -9.28 -22.84 11.84
N ALA A 253 -9.29 -22.25 10.65
CA ALA A 253 -9.74 -22.89 9.41
C ALA A 253 -8.70 -23.84 8.78
N GLY A 254 -7.58 -24.12 9.45
CA GLY A 254 -6.55 -25.06 8.99
C GLY A 254 -5.74 -24.55 7.79
N CYS A 255 -5.56 -23.23 7.67
CA CYS A 255 -4.87 -22.66 6.50
C CYS A 255 -3.35 -22.58 6.65
N LYS A 256 -2.76 -22.68 7.87
CA LYS A 256 -1.29 -22.65 8.03
C LYS A 256 -0.61 -23.73 7.20
N GLY A 257 0.40 -23.34 6.44
CA GLY A 257 1.17 -24.24 5.57
C GLY A 257 0.43 -24.69 4.30
N LEU A 258 -0.82 -24.24 4.08
CA LEU A 258 -1.55 -24.51 2.84
C LEU A 258 -0.78 -23.95 1.65
N ARG A 259 -0.66 -24.77 0.58
CA ARG A 259 0.09 -24.40 -0.63
C ARG A 259 -0.79 -24.58 -1.87
N ILE A 260 -0.70 -23.63 -2.78
CA ILE A 260 -1.21 -23.73 -4.16
C ILE A 260 -0.08 -23.28 -5.09
N GLY A 261 0.36 -24.18 -5.96
CA GLY A 261 1.47 -23.90 -6.88
C GLY A 261 2.70 -23.34 -6.17
N SER A 262 3.10 -22.15 -6.56
CA SER A 262 4.25 -21.40 -6.03
C SER A 262 3.93 -20.53 -4.81
N ALA A 263 2.69 -20.53 -4.30
CA ALA A 263 2.28 -19.73 -3.14
C ALA A 263 2.01 -20.62 -1.92
N ALA A 264 2.38 -20.15 -0.72
CA ALA A 264 2.15 -20.85 0.54
C ALA A 264 1.69 -19.89 1.65
N VAL A 265 0.71 -20.32 2.46
CA VAL A 265 0.39 -19.65 3.73
C VAL A 265 1.51 -19.93 4.72
N SER A 266 2.03 -18.86 5.33
CA SER A 266 3.11 -18.97 6.29
C SER A 266 2.73 -19.85 7.50
N THR A 267 3.65 -20.70 7.92
CA THR A 267 3.54 -21.47 9.17
C THR A 267 3.74 -20.62 10.42
N VAL A 268 4.35 -19.44 10.29
CA VAL A 268 4.55 -18.48 11.39
C VAL A 268 3.26 -17.70 11.66
N HIS A 269 2.59 -17.21 10.59
CA HIS A 269 1.41 -16.35 10.72
C HIS A 269 0.42 -16.61 9.57
N ALA A 270 -0.77 -17.09 9.87
CA ALA A 270 -1.73 -17.56 8.86
C ALA A 270 -2.36 -16.46 7.98
N ASN A 271 -2.17 -15.17 8.33
CA ASN A 271 -2.60 -14.03 7.49
C ASN A 271 -1.48 -13.55 6.55
N PHE A 272 -0.40 -14.33 6.38
CA PHE A 272 0.69 -14.03 5.46
C PHE A 272 0.79 -15.12 4.40
N ILE A 273 0.78 -14.73 3.16
CA ILE A 273 1.05 -15.60 2.02
C ILE A 273 2.43 -15.23 1.46
N GLN A 274 3.25 -16.24 1.20
CA GLN A 274 4.58 -16.10 0.64
C GLN A 274 4.59 -16.69 -0.77
N ALA A 275 5.27 -16.03 -1.70
CA ALA A 275 5.51 -16.55 -3.04
C ALA A 275 6.94 -17.12 -3.14
N ASP A 276 7.10 -18.20 -3.90
CA ASP A 276 8.41 -18.73 -4.26
C ASP A 276 9.09 -17.78 -5.27
N LEU A 277 10.41 -17.81 -5.34
CA LEU A 277 11.15 -17.06 -6.33
C LEU A 277 10.81 -17.57 -7.75
N GLY A 278 10.44 -16.64 -8.64
CA GLY A 278 9.97 -16.98 -9.98
C GLY A 278 8.58 -17.62 -10.01
N GLY A 279 7.82 -17.50 -8.91
CA GLY A 279 6.44 -17.96 -8.82
C GLY A 279 5.45 -17.12 -9.62
N SER A 280 4.16 -17.40 -9.43
CA SER A 280 3.05 -16.82 -10.17
C SER A 280 2.15 -15.99 -9.23
N ALA A 281 1.68 -14.83 -9.72
CA ALA A 281 0.68 -14.02 -9.03
C ALA A 281 -0.69 -14.73 -9.01
N SER A 282 -0.98 -15.54 -10.02
CA SER A 282 -2.19 -16.34 -10.09
C SER A 282 -2.25 -17.38 -8.97
N ASP A 283 -1.13 -18.00 -8.59
CA ASP A 283 -1.07 -18.93 -7.45
C ASP A 283 -1.33 -18.20 -6.12
N VAL A 284 -0.78 -16.99 -5.95
CA VAL A 284 -1.04 -16.16 -4.76
C VAL A 284 -2.51 -15.81 -4.66
N LEU A 285 -3.14 -15.38 -5.77
CA LEU A 285 -4.57 -15.05 -5.81
C LEU A 285 -5.44 -16.28 -5.52
N ALA A 286 -5.14 -17.43 -6.14
CA ALA A 286 -5.85 -18.67 -5.91
C ALA A 286 -5.77 -19.11 -4.43
N LEU A 287 -4.61 -18.93 -3.80
CA LEU A 287 -4.43 -19.24 -2.39
C LEU A 287 -5.19 -18.25 -1.49
N MET A 288 -5.23 -16.96 -1.84
CA MET A 288 -6.08 -15.97 -1.14
C MET A 288 -7.55 -16.38 -1.18
N THR A 289 -8.04 -16.77 -2.36
CA THR A 289 -9.42 -17.23 -2.57
C THR A 289 -9.73 -18.47 -1.73
N GLU A 290 -8.84 -19.44 -1.70
CA GLU A 290 -9.02 -20.68 -0.91
C GLU A 290 -9.02 -20.39 0.60
N VAL A 291 -8.13 -19.51 1.09
CA VAL A 291 -8.13 -19.09 2.51
C VAL A 291 -9.44 -18.40 2.86
N ALA A 292 -9.90 -17.45 2.04
CA ALA A 292 -11.17 -16.75 2.27
C ALA A 292 -12.38 -17.70 2.28
N ARG A 293 -12.40 -18.68 1.36
CA ARG A 293 -13.42 -19.74 1.26
C ARG A 293 -13.43 -20.62 2.52
N ARG A 294 -12.26 -21.08 2.97
CA ARG A 294 -12.14 -21.92 4.19
C ARG A 294 -12.59 -21.20 5.43
N VAL A 295 -12.16 -19.95 5.63
CA VAL A 295 -12.59 -19.12 6.77
C VAL A 295 -14.09 -18.94 6.75
N ARG A 296 -14.68 -18.60 5.60
CA ARG A 296 -16.13 -18.46 5.47
C ARG A 296 -16.88 -19.76 5.81
N SER A 297 -16.40 -20.90 5.33
CA SER A 297 -17.01 -22.21 5.60
C SER A 297 -16.89 -22.61 7.07
N HIS A 298 -15.79 -22.24 7.76
CA HIS A 298 -15.53 -22.59 9.15
C HIS A 298 -16.26 -21.67 10.16
N SER A 299 -16.30 -20.35 9.88
CA SER A 299 -16.76 -19.34 10.86
C SER A 299 -17.95 -18.50 10.39
N GLY A 300 -18.38 -18.61 9.13
CA GLY A 300 -19.38 -17.73 8.52
C GLY A 300 -18.86 -16.33 8.19
N ILE A 301 -17.63 -15.96 8.61
CA ILE A 301 -17.05 -14.62 8.42
C ILE A 301 -16.48 -14.49 7.01
N ARG A 302 -16.85 -13.41 6.30
CA ARG A 302 -16.25 -13.03 5.02
C ARG A 302 -15.03 -12.14 5.29
N LEU A 303 -13.84 -12.61 4.91
CA LEU A 303 -12.61 -11.81 5.00
C LEU A 303 -12.57 -10.77 3.86
N ARG A 304 -12.10 -9.56 4.19
CA ARG A 304 -11.77 -8.50 3.23
C ARG A 304 -10.26 -8.46 3.02
N HIS A 305 -9.78 -8.53 1.76
CA HIS A 305 -8.34 -8.42 1.51
C HIS A 305 -7.85 -6.97 1.73
N GLU A 306 -6.59 -6.83 2.18
CA GLU A 306 -5.85 -5.56 2.27
C GLU A 306 -4.91 -5.37 1.08
N THR A 307 -4.43 -6.45 0.48
CA THR A 307 -3.52 -6.42 -0.66
C THR A 307 -4.18 -5.73 -1.85
N CYS A 308 -3.48 -4.76 -2.44
CA CYS A 308 -3.91 -4.08 -3.66
C CYS A 308 -3.68 -5.01 -4.86
N LEU A 309 -4.76 -5.44 -5.50
CA LEU A 309 -4.75 -6.32 -6.67
C LEU A 309 -4.76 -5.48 -7.94
N VAL A 310 -3.83 -5.74 -8.87
CA VAL A 310 -3.63 -4.97 -10.10
C VAL A 310 -3.58 -5.88 -11.31
N GLY A 311 -4.34 -5.56 -12.35
CA GLY A 311 -4.34 -6.26 -13.63
C GLY A 311 -5.10 -7.59 -13.65
N PHE A 312 -5.75 -7.97 -12.56
CA PHE A 312 -6.61 -9.15 -12.52
C PHE A 312 -7.97 -8.85 -13.16
N ASP A 313 -8.56 -9.86 -13.79
CA ASP A 313 -9.88 -9.76 -14.40
C ASP A 313 -11.02 -9.83 -13.36
N GLU A 314 -12.20 -9.32 -13.72
CA GLU A 314 -13.36 -9.31 -12.83
C GLU A 314 -13.79 -10.70 -12.35
N PRO A 315 -13.81 -11.78 -13.19
CA PRO A 315 -14.15 -13.12 -12.72
C PRO A 315 -13.26 -13.59 -11.59
N SER A 316 -11.93 -13.45 -11.73
CA SER A 316 -10.96 -13.83 -10.70
C SER A 316 -11.14 -13.05 -9.40
N LEU A 317 -11.60 -11.80 -9.49
CA LEU A 317 -11.84 -10.94 -8.33
C LEU A 317 -13.17 -11.27 -7.63
N ARG A 318 -14.21 -11.67 -8.35
CA ARG A 318 -15.51 -12.08 -7.79
C ARG A 318 -15.38 -13.28 -6.86
N ASP A 319 -14.49 -14.21 -7.17
CA ASP A 319 -14.24 -15.40 -6.34
C ASP A 319 -13.67 -15.01 -4.95
N LEU A 320 -12.94 -13.90 -4.87
CA LEU A 320 -12.49 -13.29 -3.60
C LEU A 320 -13.58 -12.49 -2.88
N GLY A 321 -14.77 -12.34 -3.50
CA GLY A 321 -15.88 -11.59 -2.93
C GLY A 321 -15.90 -10.10 -3.26
N PHE A 322 -15.33 -9.72 -4.40
CA PHE A 322 -15.54 -8.39 -4.97
C PHE A 322 -16.94 -8.29 -5.58
N ASP A 323 -17.74 -7.37 -5.07
CA ASP A 323 -19.12 -7.19 -5.52
C ASP A 323 -19.27 -6.11 -6.63
N GLY A 324 -18.16 -5.55 -7.19
CA GLY A 324 -18.23 -4.57 -8.27
C GLY A 324 -16.93 -3.90 -8.68
N PRO A 325 -16.93 -3.16 -9.82
CA PRO A 325 -15.73 -2.50 -10.36
C PRO A 325 -15.15 -1.37 -9.49
N GLY A 326 -15.86 -0.93 -8.44
CA GLY A 326 -15.36 0.03 -7.46
C GLY A 326 -14.34 -0.54 -6.46
N ASP A 327 -14.30 -1.87 -6.30
CA ASP A 327 -13.49 -2.55 -5.29
C ASP A 327 -12.03 -2.79 -5.70
N VAL A 328 -11.74 -2.72 -6.98
CA VAL A 328 -10.40 -3.00 -7.51
C VAL A 328 -9.47 -1.81 -7.25
N GLY A 329 -8.77 -1.82 -6.10
CA GLY A 329 -7.78 -0.80 -5.72
C GLY A 329 -8.36 0.51 -5.14
N ALA A 330 -9.67 0.59 -4.89
CA ALA A 330 -10.22 1.52 -3.94
C ALA A 330 -10.19 0.87 -2.55
N GLY A 331 -9.54 1.47 -1.58
CA GLY A 331 -9.84 1.18 -0.18
C GLY A 331 -11.32 1.51 0.02
N ILE A 332 -12.15 0.49 0.20
CA ILE A 332 -13.61 0.62 0.21
C ILE A 332 -14.03 1.50 1.38
N GLY A 333 -14.62 2.65 1.05
CA GLY A 333 -15.32 3.48 2.00
C GLY A 333 -16.71 2.94 2.26
N GLU A 334 -16.86 1.96 3.13
CA GLU A 334 -18.09 1.76 3.88
C GLU A 334 -17.84 2.10 5.32
N ARG A 335 -18.67 3.02 5.83
CA ARG A 335 -18.69 3.45 7.22
C ARG A 335 -19.04 2.25 8.11
N ASN A 336 -18.04 1.76 8.84
CA ASN A 336 -18.30 0.94 10.01
C ASN A 336 -17.46 1.50 11.17
N SER A 337 -18.15 2.21 12.05
CA SER A 337 -17.63 2.66 13.33
C SER A 337 -17.41 1.44 14.23
N GLY A 338 -16.17 1.22 14.67
CA GLY A 338 -15.86 0.36 15.78
C GLY A 338 -15.06 -0.90 15.52
N GLY A 339 -13.81 -0.75 15.15
CA GLY A 339 -12.82 -1.84 15.18
C GLY A 339 -11.58 -1.41 15.93
N GLN A 340 -11.53 -1.65 17.24
CA GLN A 340 -10.29 -1.51 17.99
C GLN A 340 -9.33 -2.63 17.62
N ASN A 341 -8.12 -2.25 17.26
CA ASN A 341 -7.06 -3.13 16.80
C ASN A 341 -6.61 -4.08 17.92
N GLN A 342 -6.81 -5.39 17.79
CA GLN A 342 -6.28 -6.38 18.74
C GLN A 342 -4.75 -6.56 18.66
N GLU A 343 -4.05 -5.94 17.70
CA GLU A 343 -2.59 -5.80 17.78
C GLU A 343 -2.13 -4.93 18.96
N SER A 344 -3.05 -4.15 19.56
CA SER A 344 -2.81 -3.39 20.80
C SER A 344 -2.61 -4.26 22.04
N MET A 345 -3.08 -5.50 22.09
CA MET A 345 -2.92 -6.39 23.25
C MET A 345 -1.45 -6.74 23.54
N GLY A 346 -0.59 -6.75 22.52
CA GLY A 346 0.85 -6.98 22.72
C GLY A 346 1.57 -5.84 23.45
N LEU A 347 1.11 -4.60 23.32
CA LEU A 347 1.72 -3.43 23.94
C LEU A 347 1.14 -3.11 25.33
N GLU A 348 -0.12 -3.45 25.62
CA GLU A 348 -0.67 -3.35 26.98
C GLU A 348 0.02 -4.31 27.94
N GLN A 349 0.39 -5.51 27.48
CA GLN A 349 1.22 -6.43 28.31
C GLN A 349 2.65 -5.89 28.55
N LEU A 350 3.16 -5.02 27.68
CA LEU A 350 4.44 -4.35 27.88
C LEU A 350 4.32 -3.12 28.80
N ARG A 351 3.16 -2.45 28.84
CA ARG A 351 2.91 -1.31 29.74
C ARG A 351 2.60 -1.73 31.18
N GLY A 352 2.02 -2.91 31.39
CA GLY A 352 1.64 -3.42 32.72
C GLY A 352 2.76 -4.02 33.58
N ARG A 353 4.01 -4.04 33.10
CA ARG A 353 5.20 -4.55 33.84
C ARG A 353 6.16 -3.46 34.35
N GLN A 354 5.75 -2.21 34.32
CA GLN A 354 6.48 -1.09 34.94
C GLN A 354 5.53 -0.30 35.86
N LEU A 355 5.15 -0.90 36.98
CA LEU A 355 4.82 -0.28 38.26
C LEU A 355 5.50 -1.07 39.37
#